data_47c7b810e29e8c28f3b2e986f2da77cf
#
_entry.id   47c7b810e29e8c28f3b2e986f2da77cf
#
_cell.length_a   1.000
_cell.length_b   1.000
_cell.length_c   1.000
_cell.angle_alpha   90.00
_cell.angle_beta   90.00
_cell.angle_gamma   90.00
#
_symmetry.space_group_name_H-M   'P 1'
#
loop_
_entity.id
_entity.type
_entity.pdbx_description
1 polymer ?
#
loop_
_entity_poly.entity_id
_entity_poly.type
_entity_poly.pdbx_seq_one_letter_code
_entity_poly.pdbx_strand_id
1 'polypeptide(L)'
;MYFMTPDQKINSIVIVGGGTAGWLTAGIIAAEHSANGTAINDLVDVQITLVESPDVPTIGVGEGTWPSMKSTLQKMGISETDLIRECDASFKQGTLFNGWKTGGNDAYTHPFTPPHSYASTNLAPQWQKFRNEVAFADAVSSQNALMFQGLAPKQISTPEYAFNANYGYHLDAGKFAELLRKHCVDKLGITHLKANVIAINSSADGDIESLQTDTEGHIAGDLFVDCS
;
A
#
# COMPACT_ATOMS: atom_id res chain seq x y z
N MET A 1 -25.66 9.77 11.95
CA MET A 1 -25.48 8.73 10.95
C MET A 1 -26.29 9.15 9.74
N TYR A 2 -25.68 9.88 8.82
CA TYR A 2 -26.35 10.33 7.60
C TYR A 2 -26.42 9.15 6.62
N PHE A 3 -27.61 8.80 6.22
CA PHE A 3 -27.81 7.85 5.12
C PHE A 3 -27.76 8.67 3.83
N MET A 4 -26.76 8.40 2.98
CA MET A 4 -26.78 8.89 1.59
C MET A 4 -28.12 8.49 0.97
N THR A 5 -28.78 9.42 0.32
CA THR A 5 -29.97 9.08 -0.50
C THR A 5 -29.51 8.13 -1.63
N PRO A 6 -30.33 7.13 -2.01
CA PRO A 6 -29.93 6.07 -2.95
C PRO A 6 -29.51 6.54 -4.35
N ASP A 7 -29.62 7.83 -4.67
CA ASP A 7 -29.41 8.38 -6.02
C ASP A 7 -28.16 9.28 -6.16
N GLN A 8 -27.34 9.47 -5.13
CA GLN A 8 -26.17 10.35 -5.24
C GLN A 8 -24.97 9.54 -5.74
N LYS A 9 -24.77 9.55 -7.07
CA LYS A 9 -23.58 8.97 -7.70
C LYS A 9 -22.36 9.84 -7.42
N ILE A 10 -21.29 9.21 -6.94
CA ILE A 10 -19.96 9.83 -6.86
C ILE A 10 -19.33 9.73 -8.23
N ASN A 11 -19.07 10.88 -8.87
CA ASN A 11 -18.43 10.96 -10.19
C ASN A 11 -17.03 11.58 -10.12
N SER A 12 -16.72 12.29 -9.02
CA SER A 12 -15.44 12.98 -8.83
C SER A 12 -14.91 12.78 -7.41
N ILE A 13 -13.63 12.41 -7.32
CA ILE A 13 -12.92 12.22 -6.06
C ILE A 13 -11.68 13.10 -6.06
N VAL A 14 -11.52 13.89 -5.02
CA VAL A 14 -10.33 14.74 -4.81
C VAL A 14 -9.51 14.16 -3.65
N ILE A 15 -8.25 13.88 -3.91
CA ILE A 15 -7.30 13.34 -2.94
C ILE A 15 -6.27 14.42 -2.65
N VAL A 16 -6.06 14.74 -1.38
CA VAL A 16 -5.06 15.71 -0.93
C VAL A 16 -3.85 14.97 -0.34
N GLY A 17 -2.68 15.23 -0.87
CA GLY A 17 -1.41 14.63 -0.43
C GLY A 17 -0.76 13.79 -1.52
N GLY A 18 0.44 14.21 -1.95
CA GLY A 18 1.25 13.59 -3.02
C GLY A 18 2.23 12.51 -2.55
N GLY A 19 2.13 12.08 -1.28
CA GLY A 19 2.95 11.00 -0.75
C GLY A 19 2.48 9.60 -1.21
N THR A 20 3.17 8.56 -0.75
CA THR A 20 2.85 7.15 -1.06
C THR A 20 1.39 6.80 -0.77
N ALA A 21 0.83 7.30 0.35
CA ALA A 21 -0.56 7.04 0.75
C ALA A 21 -1.56 7.60 -0.27
N GLY A 22 -1.38 8.86 -0.69
CA GLY A 22 -2.25 9.50 -1.68
C GLY A 22 -2.21 8.79 -3.03
N TRP A 23 -1.02 8.51 -3.56
CA TRP A 23 -0.88 7.81 -4.83
C TRP A 23 -1.41 6.38 -4.81
N LEU A 24 -1.21 5.63 -3.71
CA LEU A 24 -1.81 4.29 -3.55
C LEU A 24 -3.34 4.37 -3.49
N THR A 25 -3.88 5.32 -2.74
CA THR A 25 -5.33 5.54 -2.65
C THR A 25 -5.92 5.87 -4.02
N ALA A 26 -5.32 6.84 -4.72
CA ALA A 26 -5.74 7.24 -6.07
C ALA A 26 -5.68 6.07 -7.05
N GLY A 27 -4.56 5.35 -7.06
CA GLY A 27 -4.33 4.24 -7.99
C GLY A 27 -5.26 3.05 -7.77
N ILE A 28 -5.58 2.70 -6.51
CA ILE A 28 -6.52 1.60 -6.21
C ILE A 28 -7.93 1.98 -6.65
N ILE A 29 -8.38 3.21 -6.32
CA ILE A 29 -9.71 3.67 -6.72
C ILE A 29 -9.82 3.72 -8.25
N ALA A 30 -8.81 4.26 -8.93
CA ALA A 30 -8.79 4.30 -10.39
C ALA A 30 -8.83 2.90 -11.01
N ALA A 31 -8.04 1.97 -10.49
CA ALA A 31 -7.99 0.59 -11.01
C ALA A 31 -9.32 -0.17 -10.84
N GLU A 32 -10.10 0.16 -9.83
CA GLU A 32 -11.38 -0.51 -9.55
C GLU A 32 -12.60 0.21 -10.17
N HIS A 33 -12.53 1.53 -10.41
CA HIS A 33 -13.68 2.34 -10.77
C HIS A 33 -13.54 3.18 -12.04
N SER A 34 -12.40 3.14 -12.74
CA SER A 34 -12.23 3.85 -14.02
C SER A 34 -12.51 2.95 -15.21
N ALA A 35 -13.03 3.54 -16.29
CA ALA A 35 -13.33 2.84 -17.55
C ALA A 35 -12.11 2.20 -18.22
N ASN A 36 -10.90 2.59 -17.87
CA ASN A 36 -9.64 2.00 -18.33
C ASN A 36 -9.24 0.70 -17.57
N GLY A 37 -9.84 0.41 -16.43
CA GLY A 37 -9.81 -0.91 -15.81
C GLY A 37 -10.86 -1.78 -16.47
N THR A 38 -10.63 -3.07 -16.69
CA THR A 38 -11.61 -4.03 -17.23
C THR A 38 -12.88 -3.97 -16.37
N ALA A 39 -13.78 -3.07 -16.74
CA ALA A 39 -15.03 -2.81 -16.03
C ALA A 39 -15.89 -4.08 -16.05
N ILE A 40 -16.01 -4.70 -14.91
CA ILE A 40 -17.07 -5.67 -14.66
C ILE A 40 -18.28 -4.85 -14.24
N ASN A 41 -19.24 -4.68 -15.18
CA ASN A 41 -20.59 -4.15 -15.02
C ASN A 41 -20.74 -2.67 -14.62
N ASP A 42 -21.20 -1.83 -15.56
CA ASP A 42 -21.88 -0.52 -15.36
C ASP A 42 -21.28 0.46 -14.32
N LEU A 43 -19.97 0.36 -14.04
CA LEU A 43 -19.33 1.27 -13.12
C LEU A 43 -19.13 2.64 -13.77
N VAL A 44 -19.59 3.65 -13.05
CA VAL A 44 -19.46 5.07 -13.39
C VAL A 44 -17.98 5.38 -13.56
N ASP A 45 -17.63 6.07 -14.63
CA ASP A 45 -16.30 6.63 -14.85
C ASP A 45 -16.03 7.71 -13.77
N VAL A 46 -15.32 7.32 -12.72
CA VAL A 46 -14.99 8.22 -11.61
C VAL A 46 -13.75 9.02 -11.95
N GLN A 47 -13.87 10.32 -12.00
CA GLN A 47 -12.74 11.23 -12.18
C GLN A 47 -11.98 11.39 -10.87
N ILE A 48 -10.67 11.15 -10.91
CA ILE A 48 -9.81 11.26 -9.74
C ILE A 48 -8.81 12.39 -9.95
N THR A 49 -8.79 13.33 -9.01
CA THR A 49 -7.83 14.43 -8.96
C THR A 49 -6.99 14.30 -7.69
N LEU A 50 -5.67 14.28 -7.83
CA LEU A 50 -4.75 14.32 -6.69
C LEU A 50 -4.09 15.70 -6.64
N VAL A 51 -4.19 16.34 -5.47
CA VAL A 51 -3.59 17.64 -5.18
C VAL A 51 -2.37 17.44 -4.30
N GLU A 52 -1.20 17.87 -4.79
CA GLU A 52 0.08 17.76 -4.09
C GLU A 52 0.66 19.15 -3.85
N SER A 53 1.07 19.42 -2.60
CA SER A 53 1.80 20.65 -2.28
C SER A 53 3.18 20.63 -2.94
N PRO A 54 3.56 21.68 -3.69
CA PRO A 54 4.91 21.81 -4.24
C PRO A 54 5.97 22.10 -3.16
N ASP A 55 5.54 22.54 -1.97
CA ASP A 55 6.42 22.99 -0.90
C ASP A 55 6.74 21.92 0.14
N VAL A 56 5.99 20.80 0.13
CA VAL A 56 6.19 19.69 1.03
C VAL A 56 6.92 18.56 0.30
N PRO A 57 8.23 18.36 0.55
CA PRO A 57 8.95 17.27 -0.08
C PRO A 57 8.46 15.92 0.46
N THR A 58 8.36 14.94 -0.42
CA THR A 58 8.15 13.55 0.01
C THR A 58 9.31 13.15 0.90
N ILE A 59 9.01 12.77 2.15
CA ILE A 59 10.03 12.30 3.08
C ILE A 59 10.50 10.94 2.58
N GLY A 60 11.66 10.93 1.92
CA GLY A 60 12.31 9.71 1.44
C GLY A 60 13.02 9.00 2.59
N VAL A 61 12.40 7.96 3.11
CA VAL A 61 13.03 6.97 3.98
C VAL A 61 12.97 5.61 3.29
N GLY A 62 13.83 4.66 3.68
CA GLY A 62 13.65 3.28 3.26
C GLY A 62 12.37 2.73 3.88
N GLU A 63 11.50 2.17 3.07
CA GLU A 63 10.25 1.58 3.54
C GLU A 63 10.28 0.06 3.48
N GLY A 64 9.60 -0.57 4.47
CA GLY A 64 9.35 -1.99 4.48
C GLY A 64 7.87 -2.29 4.40
N THR A 65 7.41 -2.86 3.30
CA THR A 65 6.00 -3.16 3.09
C THR A 65 5.55 -4.47 3.75
N TRP A 66 4.24 -4.65 3.83
CA TRP A 66 3.60 -5.92 4.17
C TRP A 66 3.32 -6.75 2.90
N PRO A 67 3.10 -8.07 3.03
CA PRO A 67 2.77 -8.93 1.88
C PRO A 67 1.53 -8.51 1.09
N SER A 68 0.58 -7.80 1.69
CA SER A 68 -0.59 -7.24 1.03
C SER A 68 -0.25 -6.23 -0.08
N MET A 69 0.91 -5.60 -0.01
CA MET A 69 1.35 -4.67 -1.06
C MET A 69 1.39 -5.33 -2.45
N LYS A 70 1.72 -6.61 -2.53
CA LYS A 70 1.70 -7.36 -3.81
C LYS A 70 0.35 -7.31 -4.50
N SER A 71 -0.72 -7.60 -3.76
CA SER A 71 -2.07 -7.57 -4.32
C SER A 71 -2.51 -6.16 -4.69
N THR A 72 -2.09 -5.15 -3.94
CA THR A 72 -2.34 -3.74 -4.23
C THR A 72 -1.70 -3.34 -5.57
N LEU A 73 -0.39 -3.60 -5.73
CA LEU A 73 0.33 -3.27 -6.95
C LEU A 73 -0.19 -4.05 -8.17
N GLN A 74 -0.51 -5.31 -7.98
CA GLN A 74 -1.09 -6.16 -9.02
C GLN A 74 -2.45 -5.63 -9.49
N LYS A 75 -3.32 -5.20 -8.58
CA LYS A 75 -4.60 -4.55 -8.92
C LYS A 75 -4.40 -3.27 -9.71
N MET A 76 -3.43 -2.46 -9.34
CA MET A 76 -3.08 -1.25 -10.07
C MET A 76 -2.44 -1.52 -11.45
N GLY A 77 -2.05 -2.77 -11.75
CA GLY A 77 -1.38 -3.13 -13.00
C GLY A 77 0.11 -2.76 -13.02
N ILE A 78 0.74 -2.57 -11.89
CA ILE A 78 2.19 -2.32 -11.79
C ILE A 78 2.93 -3.66 -11.87
N SER A 79 3.94 -3.75 -12.75
CA SER A 79 4.80 -4.93 -12.87
C SER A 79 5.73 -5.06 -11.64
N GLU A 80 5.87 -6.26 -11.12
CA GLU A 80 6.83 -6.52 -10.02
C GLU A 80 8.27 -6.28 -10.47
N THR A 81 8.57 -6.59 -11.74
CA THR A 81 9.88 -6.35 -12.32
C THR A 81 10.23 -4.86 -12.35
N ASP A 82 9.27 -4.01 -12.72
CA ASP A 82 9.46 -2.56 -12.73
C ASP A 82 9.60 -2.01 -11.31
N LEU A 83 8.78 -2.49 -10.36
CA LEU A 83 8.92 -2.13 -8.95
C LEU A 83 10.34 -2.43 -8.43
N ILE A 84 10.83 -3.65 -8.66
CA ILE A 84 12.15 -4.06 -8.17
C ILE A 84 13.24 -3.20 -8.80
N ARG A 85 13.15 -2.95 -10.09
CA ARG A 85 14.16 -2.19 -10.84
C ARG A 85 14.15 -0.70 -10.56
N GLU A 86 12.96 -0.09 -10.56
CA GLU A 86 12.82 1.36 -10.47
C GLU A 86 12.86 1.88 -9.02
N CYS A 87 12.51 1.04 -8.04
CA CYS A 87 12.51 1.43 -6.63
C CYS A 87 13.66 0.84 -5.81
N ASP A 88 14.68 0.25 -6.45
CA ASP A 88 15.77 -0.46 -5.79
C ASP A 88 15.24 -1.47 -4.75
N ALA A 89 14.14 -2.13 -5.08
CA ALA A 89 13.44 -2.97 -4.14
C ALA A 89 14.13 -4.32 -3.93
N SER A 90 14.03 -4.82 -2.71
CA SER A 90 14.47 -6.16 -2.32
C SER A 90 13.37 -6.86 -1.53
N PHE A 91 13.50 -8.20 -1.39
CA PHE A 91 12.50 -8.98 -0.66
C PHE A 91 12.63 -8.80 0.85
N LYS A 92 11.52 -8.46 1.50
CA LYS A 92 11.32 -8.50 2.94
C LYS A 92 10.54 -9.77 3.27
N GLN A 93 11.11 -10.68 4.05
CA GLN A 93 10.50 -11.98 4.33
C GLN A 93 9.95 -12.12 5.75
N GLY A 94 10.17 -11.10 6.57
CA GLY A 94 9.73 -11.08 7.96
C GLY A 94 10.33 -9.91 8.72
N THR A 95 10.18 -9.95 10.04
CA THR A 95 10.75 -8.96 10.96
C THR A 95 11.51 -9.67 12.07
N LEU A 96 12.71 -9.22 12.37
CA LEU A 96 13.49 -9.65 13.53
C LEU A 96 13.32 -8.62 14.65
N PHE A 97 12.88 -9.06 15.81
CA PHE A 97 12.75 -8.27 17.01
C PHE A 97 13.90 -8.60 17.98
N ASN A 98 14.77 -7.64 18.23
CA ASN A 98 15.90 -7.76 19.16
C ASN A 98 15.63 -6.95 20.42
N GLY A 99 15.76 -7.57 21.60
CA GLY A 99 15.58 -6.93 22.90
C GLY A 99 14.17 -6.39 23.15
N TRP A 100 13.20 -6.72 22.30
CA TRP A 100 11.86 -6.15 22.36
C TRP A 100 11.08 -6.57 23.58
N LYS A 101 11.27 -7.81 24.05
CA LYS A 101 10.53 -8.38 25.18
C LYS A 101 11.11 -7.98 26.53
N THR A 102 12.43 -8.00 26.67
CA THR A 102 13.10 -7.84 27.98
C THR A 102 14.08 -6.67 28.02
N GLY A 103 14.38 -6.03 26.91
CA GLY A 103 15.45 -5.02 26.77
C GLY A 103 16.85 -5.61 26.75
N GLY A 104 16.98 -6.94 26.78
CA GLY A 104 18.26 -7.66 26.82
C GLY A 104 18.60 -8.35 25.50
N ASN A 105 19.15 -9.55 25.61
CA ASN A 105 19.60 -10.35 24.46
C ASN A 105 18.51 -11.25 23.84
N ASP A 106 17.24 -11.02 24.18
CA ASP A 106 16.15 -11.77 23.57
C ASP A 106 15.98 -11.38 22.08
N ALA A 107 15.78 -12.38 21.25
CA ALA A 107 15.49 -12.18 19.83
C ALA A 107 14.42 -13.18 19.36
N TYR A 108 13.50 -12.71 18.53
CA TYR A 108 12.53 -13.57 17.85
C TYR A 108 12.16 -13.00 16.50
N THR A 109 11.74 -13.88 15.59
CA THR A 109 11.33 -13.51 14.24
C THR A 109 9.82 -13.66 14.05
N HIS A 110 9.30 -12.82 13.17
CA HIS A 110 7.95 -12.91 12.65
C HIS A 110 8.03 -13.11 11.13
N PRO A 111 8.09 -14.36 10.65
CA PRO A 111 8.06 -14.67 9.22
C PRO A 111 6.74 -14.26 8.57
N PHE A 112 6.78 -13.91 7.27
CA PHE A 112 5.55 -13.53 6.55
C PHE A 112 4.77 -14.73 6.01
N THR A 113 5.38 -15.91 5.94
CA THR A 113 4.64 -17.14 5.65
C THR A 113 3.90 -17.60 6.91
N PRO A 114 2.56 -17.67 6.89
CA PRO A 114 1.80 -18.17 8.01
C PRO A 114 2.18 -19.61 8.36
N PRO A 115 2.01 -20.04 9.63
CA PRO A 115 2.14 -21.43 10.02
C PRO A 115 1.25 -22.34 9.17
N HIS A 116 1.70 -23.59 8.94
CA HIS A 116 0.89 -24.57 8.24
C HIS A 116 -0.49 -24.72 8.92
N SER A 117 -1.54 -24.75 8.11
CA SER A 117 -2.93 -24.83 8.59
C SER A 117 -3.36 -23.71 9.55
N TYR A 118 -2.77 -22.51 9.45
CA TYR A 118 -3.01 -21.37 10.35
C TYR A 118 -4.49 -21.08 10.60
N ALA A 119 -5.34 -21.18 9.57
CA ALA A 119 -6.77 -20.90 9.68
C ALA A 119 -7.56 -21.96 10.46
N SER A 120 -7.04 -23.17 10.64
CA SER A 120 -7.74 -24.31 11.23
C SER A 120 -7.05 -24.92 12.43
N THR A 121 -5.77 -24.65 12.66
CA THR A 121 -4.97 -25.33 13.68
C THR A 121 -4.11 -24.34 14.47
N ASN A 122 -4.28 -24.34 15.79
CA ASN A 122 -3.38 -23.61 16.68
C ASN A 122 -2.20 -24.51 17.09
N LEU A 123 -1.02 -24.24 16.55
CA LEU A 123 0.20 -25.01 16.85
C LEU A 123 0.91 -24.58 18.15
N ALA A 124 0.54 -23.44 18.75
CA ALA A 124 1.22 -22.94 19.94
C ALA A 124 1.19 -23.88 21.15
N PRO A 125 0.08 -24.58 21.48
CA PRO A 125 0.05 -25.51 22.62
C PRO A 125 1.00 -26.71 22.45
N GLN A 126 1.18 -27.19 21.23
CA GLN A 126 2.12 -28.27 20.94
C GLN A 126 3.57 -27.78 21.03
N TRP A 127 3.85 -26.62 20.47
CA TRP A 127 5.18 -26.00 20.54
C TRP A 127 5.60 -25.66 21.98
N GLN A 128 4.70 -25.24 22.85
CA GLN A 128 5.03 -24.90 24.24
C GLN A 128 5.80 -25.99 24.99
N LYS A 129 5.62 -27.25 24.63
CA LYS A 129 6.37 -28.39 25.21
C LYS A 129 7.86 -28.36 24.85
N PHE A 130 8.20 -27.71 23.74
CA PHE A 130 9.55 -27.64 23.16
C PHE A 130 10.12 -26.21 23.13
N ARG A 131 9.46 -25.27 23.80
CA ARG A 131 9.79 -23.83 23.73
C ARG A 131 11.22 -23.46 24.14
N ASN A 132 11.88 -24.31 24.92
CA ASN A 132 13.26 -24.12 25.33
C ASN A 132 14.26 -24.78 24.36
N GLU A 133 13.79 -25.54 23.40
CA GLU A 133 14.62 -26.28 22.43
C GLU A 133 14.57 -25.65 21.06
N VAL A 134 13.41 -25.12 20.63
CA VAL A 134 13.21 -24.54 19.31
C VAL A 134 12.35 -23.28 19.39
N ALA A 135 12.75 -22.23 18.68
CA ALA A 135 11.97 -21.02 18.59
C ALA A 135 10.65 -21.28 17.82
N PHE A 136 9.58 -20.57 18.19
CA PHE A 136 8.25 -20.79 17.57
C PHE A 136 8.30 -20.65 16.04
N ALA A 137 8.93 -19.59 15.55
CA ALA A 137 9.04 -19.34 14.11
C ALA A 137 9.74 -20.49 13.36
N ASP A 138 10.78 -21.09 13.95
CA ASP A 138 11.48 -22.23 13.35
C ASP A 138 10.66 -23.52 13.38
N ALA A 139 9.85 -23.68 14.43
CA ALA A 139 8.97 -24.85 14.55
C ALA A 139 7.81 -24.87 13.54
N VAL A 140 7.36 -23.68 13.07
CA VAL A 140 6.13 -23.57 12.26
C VAL A 140 6.35 -23.04 10.85
N SER A 141 7.56 -22.55 10.52
CA SER A 141 7.89 -21.98 9.21
C SER A 141 9.35 -22.25 8.82
N SER A 142 9.56 -22.68 7.60
CA SER A 142 10.92 -22.77 7.02
C SER A 142 11.51 -21.42 6.61
N GLN A 143 10.74 -20.35 6.70
CA GLN A 143 11.15 -19.05 6.18
C GLN A 143 12.32 -18.42 6.95
N ASN A 144 12.46 -18.73 8.26
CA ASN A 144 13.61 -18.29 9.03
C ASN A 144 14.93 -18.77 8.41
N ALA A 145 14.99 -20.02 7.99
CA ALA A 145 16.18 -20.56 7.34
C ALA A 145 16.51 -19.81 6.04
N LEU A 146 15.50 -19.44 5.25
CA LEU A 146 15.69 -18.63 4.05
C LEU A 146 16.25 -17.25 4.38
N MET A 147 15.66 -16.56 5.37
CA MET A 147 16.09 -15.21 5.79
C MET A 147 17.54 -15.19 6.27
N PHE A 148 17.89 -16.08 7.19
CA PHE A 148 19.23 -16.09 7.79
C PHE A 148 20.33 -16.61 6.86
N GLN A 149 19.96 -17.34 5.81
CA GLN A 149 20.88 -17.75 4.75
C GLN A 149 20.94 -16.77 3.57
N GLY A 150 20.19 -15.66 3.62
CA GLY A 150 20.14 -14.68 2.53
C GLY A 150 19.53 -15.22 1.24
N LEU A 151 18.63 -16.21 1.34
CA LEU A 151 17.97 -16.81 0.18
C LEU A 151 16.70 -16.07 -0.18
N ALA A 152 16.39 -16.02 -1.48
CA ALA A 152 15.19 -15.40 -1.99
C ALA A 152 13.92 -16.23 -1.66
N PRO A 153 12.74 -15.58 -1.49
CA PRO A 153 11.48 -16.28 -1.19
C PRO A 153 10.84 -16.96 -2.41
N LYS A 154 11.44 -16.80 -3.57
CA LYS A 154 10.97 -17.35 -4.84
C LYS A 154 12.16 -17.67 -5.76
N GLN A 155 11.92 -18.56 -6.73
CA GLN A 155 12.90 -18.90 -7.75
C GLN A 155 12.87 -17.87 -8.89
N ILE A 156 13.92 -17.78 -9.67
CA ILE A 156 14.01 -16.86 -10.83
C ILE A 156 12.92 -17.13 -11.88
N SER A 157 12.47 -18.38 -11.99
CA SER A 157 11.38 -18.79 -12.90
C SER A 157 9.98 -18.60 -12.34
N THR A 158 9.85 -18.19 -11.07
CA THR A 158 8.54 -17.96 -10.44
C THR A 158 7.92 -16.70 -11.04
N PRO A 159 6.65 -16.73 -11.50
CA PRO A 159 5.98 -15.58 -12.07
C PRO A 159 5.94 -14.37 -11.11
N GLU A 160 5.74 -13.18 -11.68
CA GLU A 160 5.55 -11.96 -10.89
C GLU A 160 4.45 -12.16 -9.83
N TYR A 161 4.68 -11.60 -8.63
CA TYR A 161 3.80 -11.69 -7.47
C TYR A 161 3.52 -13.10 -6.92
N ALA A 162 3.85 -14.17 -7.65
CA ALA A 162 3.83 -15.54 -7.12
C ALA A 162 5.03 -15.81 -6.19
N PHE A 163 4.89 -16.75 -5.27
CA PHE A 163 5.91 -17.03 -4.26
C PHE A 163 5.90 -18.48 -3.77
N ASN A 164 7.05 -18.92 -3.29
CA ASN A 164 7.20 -20.16 -2.53
C ASN A 164 7.11 -19.89 -1.02
N ALA A 165 7.72 -18.77 -0.56
CA ALA A 165 7.56 -18.22 0.76
C ALA A 165 7.05 -16.79 0.65
N ASN A 166 6.12 -16.37 1.52
CA ASN A 166 5.47 -15.07 1.41
C ASN A 166 6.44 -13.92 1.71
N TYR A 167 6.26 -12.78 1.06
CA TYR A 167 7.16 -11.63 1.18
C TYR A 167 6.44 -10.31 0.95
N GLY A 168 7.01 -9.24 1.48
CA GLY A 168 6.85 -7.85 1.08
C GLY A 168 8.16 -7.33 0.50
N TYR A 169 8.34 -6.02 0.51
CA TYR A 169 9.52 -5.36 -0.06
C TYR A 169 10.17 -4.44 0.95
N HIS A 170 11.49 -4.30 0.85
CA HIS A 170 12.22 -3.10 1.24
C HIS A 170 12.48 -2.30 -0.02
N LEU A 171 12.24 -1.01 -0.02
CA LEU A 171 12.35 -0.16 -1.19
C LEU A 171 12.73 1.29 -0.83
N ASP A 172 13.18 2.03 -1.81
CA ASP A 172 13.36 3.47 -1.72
C ASP A 172 12.00 4.17 -1.83
N ALA A 173 11.58 4.87 -0.76
CA ALA A 173 10.27 5.50 -0.68
C ALA A 173 10.08 6.63 -1.70
N GLY A 174 11.14 7.40 -1.98
CA GLY A 174 11.09 8.48 -2.96
C GLY A 174 10.89 7.94 -4.38
N LYS A 175 11.65 6.91 -4.74
CA LYS A 175 11.50 6.23 -6.04
C LYS A 175 10.15 5.55 -6.17
N PHE A 176 9.64 4.99 -5.07
CA PHE A 176 8.32 4.36 -5.08
C PHE A 176 7.20 5.38 -5.30
N ALA A 177 7.24 6.54 -4.63
CA ALA A 177 6.28 7.61 -4.85
C ALA A 177 6.31 8.09 -6.32
N GLU A 178 7.49 8.20 -6.92
CA GLU A 178 7.64 8.60 -8.32
C GLU A 178 7.11 7.54 -9.30
N LEU A 179 7.37 6.24 -9.05
CA LEU A 179 6.80 5.14 -9.83
C LEU A 179 5.28 5.17 -9.78
N LEU A 180 4.70 5.32 -8.58
CA LEU A 180 3.27 5.42 -8.38
C LEU A 180 2.68 6.62 -9.11
N ARG A 181 3.26 7.80 -8.93
CA ARG A 181 2.84 9.04 -9.61
C ARG A 181 2.79 8.85 -11.11
N LYS A 182 3.89 8.40 -11.71
CA LYS A 182 4.00 8.17 -13.15
C LYS A 182 2.95 7.17 -13.64
N HIS A 183 2.81 6.04 -12.95
CA HIS A 183 1.83 5.00 -13.32
C HIS A 183 0.41 5.53 -13.22
N CYS A 184 0.06 6.23 -12.14
CA CYS A 184 -1.27 6.78 -11.92
C CYS A 184 -1.66 7.81 -12.97
N VAL A 185 -0.75 8.72 -13.33
CA VAL A 185 -0.99 9.74 -14.35
C VAL A 185 -1.03 9.11 -15.75
N ASP A 186 0.00 8.34 -16.12
CA ASP A 186 0.19 7.89 -17.50
C ASP A 186 -0.70 6.71 -17.89
N LYS A 187 -1.08 5.86 -16.93
CA LYS A 187 -1.81 4.62 -17.19
C LYS A 187 -3.23 4.60 -16.64
N LEU A 188 -3.46 5.24 -15.49
CA LEU A 188 -4.76 5.23 -14.84
C LEU A 188 -5.55 6.53 -15.05
N GLY A 189 -4.97 7.54 -15.72
CA GLY A 189 -5.66 8.77 -16.10
C GLY A 189 -5.98 9.72 -14.94
N ILE A 190 -5.23 9.60 -13.82
CA ILE A 190 -5.43 10.48 -12.67
C ILE A 190 -4.91 11.88 -12.99
N THR A 191 -5.73 12.89 -12.71
CA THR A 191 -5.33 14.30 -12.82
C THR A 191 -4.44 14.67 -11.64
N HIS A 192 -3.24 15.15 -11.91
CA HIS A 192 -2.29 15.61 -10.89
C HIS A 192 -2.19 17.13 -10.91
N LEU A 193 -2.50 17.77 -9.78
CA LEU A 193 -2.40 19.21 -9.59
C LEU A 193 -1.35 19.52 -8.52
N LYS A 194 -0.45 20.46 -8.83
CA LYS A 194 0.55 20.97 -7.89
C LYS A 194 0.11 22.32 -7.35
N ALA A 195 -0.48 22.31 -6.16
CA ALA A 195 -0.99 23.50 -5.50
C ALA A 195 -1.06 23.32 -3.99
N ASN A 196 -0.96 24.42 -3.24
CA ASN A 196 -1.23 24.42 -1.81
C ASN A 196 -2.72 24.61 -1.57
N VAL A 197 -3.32 23.74 -0.77
CA VAL A 197 -4.68 23.95 -0.26
C VAL A 197 -4.61 25.02 0.83
N ILE A 198 -5.26 26.16 0.60
CA ILE A 198 -5.26 27.32 1.51
C ILE A 198 -6.57 27.48 2.30
N ALA A 199 -7.67 26.89 1.83
CA ALA A 199 -8.95 26.89 2.55
C ALA A 199 -9.83 25.72 2.10
N ILE A 200 -10.80 25.39 2.94
CA ILE A 200 -11.86 24.42 2.66
C ILE A 200 -13.19 25.19 2.63
N ASN A 201 -13.97 25.04 1.56
CA ASN A 201 -15.30 25.60 1.44
C ASN A 201 -16.32 24.51 1.76
N SER A 202 -17.19 24.79 2.72
CA SER A 202 -18.24 23.89 3.16
C SER A 202 -19.63 24.43 2.85
N SER A 203 -20.55 23.52 2.60
CA SER A 203 -22.00 23.81 2.51
C SER A 203 -22.59 24.28 3.83
N ALA A 204 -23.83 24.70 3.81
CA ALA A 204 -24.60 25.06 5.01
C ALA A 204 -24.76 23.85 5.97
N ASP A 205 -24.77 22.64 5.45
CA ASP A 205 -24.88 21.37 6.20
C ASP A 205 -23.53 20.86 6.74
N GLY A 206 -22.42 21.51 6.37
CA GLY A 206 -21.09 21.20 6.84
C GLY A 206 -20.30 20.23 5.94
N ASP A 207 -20.87 19.79 4.83
CA ASP A 207 -20.16 18.95 3.85
C ASP A 207 -19.14 19.79 3.08
N ILE A 208 -18.02 19.17 2.68
CA ILE A 208 -17.00 19.83 1.85
C ILE A 208 -17.51 19.92 0.41
N GLU A 209 -17.57 21.15 -0.12
CA GLU A 209 -17.97 21.42 -1.50
C GLU A 209 -16.75 21.60 -2.42
N SER A 210 -15.70 22.25 -1.92
CA SER A 210 -14.49 22.48 -2.69
C SER A 210 -13.29 22.82 -1.80
N LEU A 211 -12.10 22.62 -2.36
CA LEU A 211 -10.85 23.12 -1.81
C LEU A 211 -10.45 24.39 -2.55
N GLN A 212 -10.03 25.41 -1.82
CA GLN A 212 -9.39 26.57 -2.42
C GLN A 212 -7.88 26.39 -2.43
N THR A 213 -7.26 26.63 -3.56
CA THR A 213 -5.81 26.51 -3.73
C THR A 213 -5.18 27.85 -4.11
N ASP A 214 -3.88 27.96 -3.94
CA ASP A 214 -3.10 29.16 -4.26
C ASP A 214 -2.95 29.39 -5.78
N THR A 215 -2.88 28.32 -6.58
CA THR A 215 -2.57 28.41 -8.02
C THR A 215 -3.65 27.85 -8.94
N GLU A 216 -4.41 26.84 -8.52
CA GLU A 216 -5.40 26.15 -9.36
C GLU A 216 -6.85 26.59 -9.09
N GLY A 217 -7.04 27.59 -8.22
CA GLY A 217 -8.36 28.12 -7.86
C GLY A 217 -9.15 27.15 -6.99
N HIS A 218 -10.45 26.98 -7.31
CA HIS A 218 -11.35 26.08 -6.58
C HIS A 218 -11.39 24.70 -7.23
N ILE A 219 -11.16 23.66 -6.44
CA ILE A 219 -11.25 22.25 -6.86
C ILE A 219 -12.48 21.65 -6.19
N ALA A 220 -13.52 21.41 -6.96
CA ALA A 220 -14.76 20.77 -6.49
C ALA A 220 -14.67 19.25 -6.64
N GLY A 221 -15.44 18.54 -5.83
CA GLY A 221 -15.54 17.08 -5.87
C GLY A 221 -16.74 16.56 -5.09
N ASP A 222 -17.18 15.35 -5.40
CA ASP A 222 -18.27 14.68 -4.69
C ASP A 222 -17.76 13.99 -3.41
N LEU A 223 -16.47 13.65 -3.38
CA LEU A 223 -15.81 13.03 -2.23
C LEU A 223 -14.37 13.59 -2.09
N PHE A 224 -13.97 13.83 -0.87
CA PHE A 224 -12.62 14.29 -0.54
C PHE A 224 -11.92 13.27 0.37
N VAL A 225 -10.66 12.96 0.06
CA VAL A 225 -9.81 12.04 0.85
C VAL A 225 -8.55 12.79 1.27
N ASP A 226 -8.33 12.93 2.57
CA ASP A 226 -7.13 13.55 3.13
C ASP A 226 -6.06 12.49 3.38
N CYS A 227 -4.94 12.64 2.68
CA CYS A 227 -3.71 11.83 2.78
C CYS A 227 -2.47 12.70 3.05
N SER A 228 -2.68 13.94 3.55
CA SER A 228 -1.61 14.90 3.84
C SER A 228 -0.82 14.58 5.11
#